data_30628371b701bca65bf0b1687dda53f1
#
_entry.id   30628371b701bca65bf0b1687dda53f1
#
_cell.length_a   1.000
_cell.length_b   1.000
_cell.length_c   1.000
_cell.angle_alpha   90.00
_cell.angle_beta   90.00
_cell.angle_gamma   90.00
#
_symmetry.space_group_name_H-M   'P 1'
#
loop_
_entity.id
_entity.type
_entity.pdbx_description
1 polymer ?
#
loop_
_entity_poly.entity_id
_entity_poly.type
_entity_poly.pdbx_seq_one_letter_code
_entity_poly.pdbx_strand_id
1 'polypeptide(L)'
;MSAEIKDLSPKHVWGYFYDLTQIPRPTGHMEAVTRFMISFGKGLGLETLQDEVGNVLIRKPATPGMEGRKTVTLQSHLDMVPQKNSSVKHDFEKDPIDAYIDGDWVTARETTLGADNGMGTALAMAVLADNSLRHGPIEALFTIDEEQGMDGAFGLKPHFLKGDILLNCDSEKEGELFVGCAGGANVNVSFQFKEDTYIPEGDVAVKVSLAGLKGGHSG
;
A
#
# COMPACT_ATOMS: atom_id res chain seq x y z
N MET A 1 -19.56 -2.90 -10.71
CA MET A 1 -18.66 -3.14 -9.55
C MET A 1 -19.11 -4.42 -8.91
N SER A 2 -18.25 -5.40 -8.85
CA SER A 2 -18.66 -6.75 -8.43
C SER A 2 -18.51 -6.89 -6.92
N ALA A 3 -19.57 -6.59 -6.18
CA ALA A 3 -19.65 -6.88 -4.74
C ALA A 3 -19.44 -8.39 -4.41
N GLU A 4 -19.47 -9.25 -5.42
CA GLU A 4 -19.20 -10.70 -5.35
C GLU A 4 -17.78 -11.00 -4.82
N ILE A 5 -16.82 -10.06 -4.96
CA ILE A 5 -15.48 -10.19 -4.36
C ILE A 5 -15.58 -10.43 -2.86
N LYS A 6 -16.54 -9.81 -2.17
CA LYS A 6 -16.76 -10.00 -0.73
C LYS A 6 -17.17 -11.42 -0.33
N ASP A 7 -17.63 -12.22 -1.28
CA ASP A 7 -18.08 -13.59 -1.03
C ASP A 7 -16.98 -14.63 -1.26
N LEU A 8 -15.81 -14.21 -1.75
CA LEU A 8 -14.64 -15.06 -1.88
C LEU A 8 -14.11 -15.52 -0.51
N SER A 9 -13.43 -16.66 -0.48
CA SER A 9 -12.82 -17.23 0.73
C SER A 9 -11.32 -16.94 0.77
N PRO A 10 -10.78 -16.47 1.91
CA PRO A 10 -11.41 -16.18 3.21
C PRO A 10 -12.26 -14.89 3.18
N LYS A 11 -13.54 -15.02 3.56
CA LYS A 11 -14.53 -13.95 3.39
C LYS A 11 -14.15 -12.61 4.03
N HIS A 12 -13.57 -12.63 5.23
CA HIS A 12 -13.18 -11.39 5.91
C HIS A 12 -12.05 -10.66 5.17
N VAL A 13 -11.05 -11.39 4.66
CA VAL A 13 -9.94 -10.79 3.90
C VAL A 13 -10.46 -10.14 2.62
N TRP A 14 -11.23 -10.87 1.83
CA TRP A 14 -11.79 -10.35 0.58
C TRP A 14 -12.81 -9.22 0.80
N GLY A 15 -13.56 -9.28 1.91
CA GLY A 15 -14.45 -8.19 2.31
C GLY A 15 -13.70 -6.90 2.57
N TYR A 16 -12.63 -6.93 3.37
CA TYR A 16 -11.81 -5.76 3.65
C TYR A 16 -11.02 -5.30 2.42
N PHE A 17 -10.52 -6.22 1.61
CA PHE A 17 -9.88 -5.85 0.36
C PHE A 17 -10.84 -5.08 -0.56
N TYR A 18 -12.06 -5.58 -0.73
CA TYR A 18 -13.07 -4.86 -1.50
C TYR A 18 -13.36 -3.46 -0.92
N ASP A 19 -13.49 -3.34 0.39
CA ASP A 19 -13.71 -2.03 1.03
C ASP A 19 -12.56 -1.07 0.73
N LEU A 20 -11.31 -1.55 0.74
CA LEU A 20 -10.13 -0.75 0.36
C LEU A 20 -10.16 -0.32 -1.11
N THR A 21 -10.67 -1.15 -2.03
CA THR A 21 -10.81 -0.75 -3.45
C THR A 21 -11.82 0.39 -3.65
N GLN A 22 -12.73 0.60 -2.68
CA GLN A 22 -13.72 1.67 -2.74
C GLN A 22 -13.19 3.01 -2.20
N ILE A 23 -11.97 3.03 -1.66
CA ILE A 23 -11.36 4.22 -1.05
C ILE A 23 -10.20 4.66 -1.93
N PRO A 24 -10.24 5.86 -2.53
CA PRO A 24 -9.10 6.45 -3.20
C PRO A 24 -7.88 6.53 -2.28
N ARG A 25 -6.75 5.95 -2.74
CA ARG A 25 -5.52 5.87 -1.95
C ARG A 25 -4.25 5.89 -2.80
N PRO A 26 -4.18 6.72 -3.87
CA PRO A 26 -2.95 6.82 -4.64
C PRO A 26 -1.85 7.42 -3.77
N THR A 27 -0.61 7.02 -4.00
CA THR A 27 0.55 7.57 -3.29
C THR A 27 0.55 9.08 -3.29
N GLY A 28 0.83 9.69 -2.15
CA GLY A 28 0.76 11.15 -1.93
C GLY A 28 -0.62 11.69 -1.53
N HIS A 29 -1.69 10.87 -1.55
CA HIS A 29 -3.06 11.27 -1.22
C HIS A 29 -3.69 10.30 -0.21
N MET A 30 -3.17 10.30 1.01
CA MET A 30 -3.43 9.27 2.02
C MET A 30 -4.59 9.58 2.96
N GLU A 31 -5.20 10.78 2.92
CA GLU A 31 -6.12 11.24 3.94
C GLU A 31 -7.39 10.38 4.05
N ALA A 32 -7.91 9.89 2.93
CA ALA A 32 -9.14 9.10 2.92
C ALA A 32 -8.93 7.73 3.57
N VAL A 33 -7.90 7.00 3.14
CA VAL A 33 -7.59 5.66 3.66
C VAL A 33 -7.08 5.70 5.10
N THR A 34 -6.31 6.73 5.47
CA THR A 34 -5.85 6.93 6.85
C THR A 34 -7.02 7.14 7.80
N ARG A 35 -7.99 8.02 7.44
CA ARG A 35 -9.22 8.20 8.21
C ARG A 35 -10.04 6.92 8.33
N PHE A 36 -10.11 6.14 7.25
CA PHE A 36 -10.78 4.84 7.26
C PHE A 36 -10.12 3.89 8.26
N MET A 37 -8.80 3.75 8.23
CA MET A 37 -8.05 2.87 9.13
C MET A 37 -8.19 3.29 10.60
N ILE A 38 -8.13 4.59 10.88
CA ILE A 38 -8.37 5.11 12.24
C ILE A 38 -9.80 4.79 12.71
N SER A 39 -10.79 4.97 11.83
CA SER A 39 -12.19 4.65 12.15
C SER A 39 -12.40 3.16 12.35
N PHE A 40 -11.74 2.32 11.56
CA PHE A 40 -11.76 0.88 11.68
C PHE A 40 -11.25 0.42 13.05
N GLY A 41 -10.03 0.84 13.44
CA GLY A 41 -9.44 0.44 14.72
C GLY A 41 -10.26 0.92 15.92
N LYS A 42 -10.76 2.18 15.89
CA LYS A 42 -11.65 2.71 16.91
C LYS A 42 -13.00 1.97 16.97
N GLY A 43 -13.54 1.59 15.81
CA GLY A 43 -14.77 0.82 15.71
C GLY A 43 -14.67 -0.57 16.36
N LEU A 44 -13.47 -1.16 16.37
CA LEU A 44 -13.18 -2.40 17.09
C LEU A 44 -12.90 -2.20 18.59
N GLY A 45 -12.88 -0.95 19.07
CA GLY A 45 -12.51 -0.63 20.45
C GLY A 45 -11.02 -0.83 20.76
N LEU A 46 -10.15 -0.86 19.72
CA LEU A 46 -8.72 -1.07 19.86
C LEU A 46 -7.94 0.25 20.01
N GLU A 47 -6.82 0.21 20.72
CA GLU A 47 -5.88 1.33 20.77
C GLU A 47 -5.42 1.65 19.34
N THR A 48 -5.70 2.87 18.88
CA THR A 48 -5.42 3.31 17.53
C THR A 48 -4.68 4.63 17.56
N LEU A 49 -3.47 4.62 17.05
CA LEU A 49 -2.54 5.75 17.05
C LEU A 49 -2.23 6.17 15.62
N GLN A 50 -1.97 7.43 15.44
CA GLN A 50 -1.37 7.97 14.22
C GLN A 50 -0.07 8.68 14.60
N ASP A 51 1.00 8.46 13.87
CA ASP A 51 2.26 9.17 14.09
C ASP A 51 2.30 10.52 13.34
N GLU A 52 3.41 11.24 13.50
CA GLU A 52 3.59 12.58 12.93
C GLU A 52 3.63 12.59 11.40
N VAL A 53 4.05 11.49 10.77
CA VAL A 53 4.14 11.38 9.31
C VAL A 53 2.86 10.83 8.68
N GLY A 54 1.96 10.23 9.48
CA GLY A 54 0.66 9.77 9.01
C GLY A 54 0.45 8.26 9.06
N ASN A 55 1.45 7.48 9.50
CA ASN A 55 1.26 6.04 9.69
C ASN A 55 0.21 5.75 10.75
N VAL A 56 -0.53 4.66 10.58
CA VAL A 56 -1.52 4.21 11.55
C VAL A 56 -1.06 2.93 12.23
N LEU A 57 -1.12 2.92 13.56
CA LEU A 57 -0.82 1.75 14.39
C LEU A 57 -2.05 1.36 15.19
N ILE A 58 -2.48 0.09 15.05
CA ILE A 58 -3.60 -0.47 15.80
C ILE A 58 -3.08 -1.61 16.67
N ARG A 59 -3.35 -1.57 17.97
CA ARG A 59 -2.92 -2.57 18.93
C ARG A 59 -4.07 -3.42 19.42
N LYS A 60 -3.92 -4.74 19.32
CA LYS A 60 -4.85 -5.73 19.83
C LYS A 60 -4.22 -6.43 21.04
N PRO A 61 -4.83 -6.35 22.24
CA PRO A 61 -4.31 -7.05 23.40
C PRO A 61 -4.32 -8.58 23.21
N ALA A 62 -3.45 -9.27 23.91
CA ALA A 62 -3.42 -10.73 23.90
C ALA A 62 -4.75 -11.33 24.31
N THR A 63 -5.06 -12.51 23.79
CA THR A 63 -6.17 -13.32 24.31
C THR A 63 -5.80 -13.87 25.70
N PRO A 64 -6.81 -14.12 26.58
CA PRO A 64 -6.57 -14.60 27.94
C PRO A 64 -5.60 -15.80 27.98
N GLY A 65 -4.58 -15.67 28.83
CA GLY A 65 -3.52 -16.68 28.99
C GLY A 65 -2.40 -16.64 27.94
N MET A 66 -2.38 -15.61 27.08
CA MET A 66 -1.34 -15.42 26.06
C MET A 66 -0.53 -14.11 26.26
N GLU A 67 -0.73 -13.44 27.40
CA GLU A 67 -0.13 -12.12 27.68
C GLU A 67 1.40 -12.15 27.72
N GLY A 68 1.98 -13.29 28.14
CA GLY A 68 3.43 -13.49 28.20
C GLY A 68 4.08 -13.87 26.85
N ARG A 69 3.32 -13.88 25.74
CA ARG A 69 3.88 -14.16 24.41
C ARG A 69 4.51 -12.90 23.82
N LYS A 70 5.47 -13.13 22.91
CA LYS A 70 6.08 -12.04 22.13
C LYS A 70 5.01 -11.28 21.35
N THR A 71 5.17 -9.98 21.28
CA THR A 71 4.33 -9.12 20.44
C THR A 71 4.72 -9.30 18.98
N VAL A 72 3.72 -9.47 18.12
CA VAL A 72 3.90 -9.56 16.68
C VAL A 72 3.36 -8.29 16.03
N THR A 73 4.18 -7.65 15.21
CA THR A 73 3.77 -6.53 14.37
C THR A 73 3.52 -7.04 12.95
N LEU A 74 2.29 -6.89 12.46
CA LEU A 74 1.94 -7.06 11.06
C LEU A 74 2.15 -5.71 10.36
N GLN A 75 2.89 -5.67 9.27
CA GLN A 75 3.15 -4.42 8.56
C GLN A 75 2.70 -4.53 7.09
N SER A 76 2.02 -3.49 6.63
CA SER A 76 1.63 -3.29 5.23
C SER A 76 1.59 -1.79 4.93
N HIS A 77 1.59 -1.41 3.63
CA HIS A 77 1.38 -0.02 3.24
C HIS A 77 -0.03 0.24 2.72
N LEU A 78 -0.49 1.50 2.88
CA LEU A 78 -1.84 1.90 2.55
C LEU A 78 -1.99 2.42 1.12
N ASP A 79 -0.94 2.99 0.56
CA ASP A 79 -0.96 3.57 -0.77
C ASP A 79 -0.94 2.53 -1.89
N MET A 80 -1.14 2.98 -3.10
CA MET A 80 -1.06 2.16 -4.30
C MET A 80 -0.55 2.99 -5.49
N VAL A 81 0.13 2.34 -6.41
CA VAL A 81 0.55 2.94 -7.69
C VAL A 81 -0.68 3.29 -8.53
N PRO A 82 -0.88 4.57 -8.91
CA PRO A 82 -2.02 5.02 -9.71
C PRO A 82 -1.72 4.94 -11.22
N GLN A 83 -1.84 3.77 -11.82
CA GLN A 83 -1.63 3.56 -13.25
C GLN A 83 -2.92 3.15 -13.96
N LYS A 84 -3.11 3.66 -15.18
CA LYS A 84 -4.26 3.34 -16.04
C LYS A 84 -3.89 3.37 -17.51
N ASN A 85 -4.69 2.74 -18.34
CA ASN A 85 -4.57 2.87 -19.79
C ASN A 85 -4.91 4.31 -20.21
N SER A 86 -4.20 4.82 -21.22
CA SER A 86 -4.31 6.23 -21.65
C SER A 86 -5.71 6.61 -22.17
N SER A 87 -6.50 5.62 -22.63
CA SER A 87 -7.88 5.81 -23.11
C SER A 87 -8.90 5.93 -21.98
N VAL A 88 -8.54 5.60 -20.75
CA VAL A 88 -9.48 5.49 -19.60
C VAL A 88 -9.59 6.81 -18.87
N LYS A 89 -10.83 7.24 -18.64
CA LYS A 89 -11.13 8.33 -17.72
C LYS A 89 -11.32 7.77 -16.33
N HIS A 90 -10.32 7.93 -15.49
CA HIS A 90 -10.34 7.53 -14.07
C HIS A 90 -9.53 8.56 -13.30
N ASP A 91 -10.05 9.03 -12.19
CA ASP A 91 -9.40 9.96 -11.26
C ASP A 91 -9.09 9.20 -9.96
N PHE A 92 -7.85 8.77 -9.80
CA PHE A 92 -7.43 7.98 -8.64
C PHE A 92 -7.60 8.69 -7.29
N GLU A 93 -7.77 10.02 -7.29
CA GLU A 93 -8.03 10.77 -6.06
C GLU A 93 -9.51 10.76 -5.66
N LYS A 94 -10.42 10.35 -6.58
CA LYS A 94 -11.87 10.45 -6.37
C LYS A 94 -12.63 9.17 -6.66
N ASP A 95 -12.19 8.43 -7.68
CA ASP A 95 -12.93 7.28 -8.18
C ASP A 95 -12.50 5.99 -7.48
N PRO A 96 -13.44 5.12 -7.10
CA PRO A 96 -13.12 3.78 -6.62
C PRO A 96 -12.56 2.92 -7.74
N ILE A 97 -11.74 1.93 -7.39
CA ILE A 97 -11.25 0.95 -8.35
C ILE A 97 -12.40 0.02 -8.77
N ASP A 98 -12.62 -0.12 -10.07
CA ASP A 98 -13.58 -1.07 -10.63
C ASP A 98 -12.98 -2.48 -10.68
N ALA A 99 -12.88 -3.10 -9.49
CA ALA A 99 -12.40 -4.46 -9.33
C ALA A 99 -13.50 -5.48 -9.69
N TYR A 100 -13.10 -6.60 -10.30
CA TYR A 100 -14.01 -7.67 -10.70
C TYR A 100 -13.31 -9.04 -10.69
N ILE A 101 -14.10 -10.11 -10.71
CA ILE A 101 -13.61 -11.49 -10.82
C ILE A 101 -13.50 -11.85 -12.29
N ASP A 102 -12.33 -12.36 -12.70
CA ASP A 102 -12.06 -12.88 -14.04
C ASP A 102 -11.49 -14.30 -13.92
N GLY A 103 -12.35 -15.30 -14.04
CA GLY A 103 -11.99 -16.70 -13.78
C GLY A 103 -11.49 -16.90 -12.36
N ASP A 104 -10.21 -17.29 -12.22
CA ASP A 104 -9.56 -17.51 -10.92
C ASP A 104 -8.87 -16.27 -10.35
N TRP A 105 -9.03 -15.12 -11.00
CA TRP A 105 -8.34 -13.87 -10.66
C TRP A 105 -9.32 -12.78 -10.23
N VAL A 106 -8.87 -11.94 -9.31
CA VAL A 106 -9.45 -10.62 -9.08
C VAL A 106 -8.57 -9.59 -9.76
N THR A 107 -9.16 -8.76 -10.59
CA THR A 107 -8.46 -7.75 -11.38
C THR A 107 -9.21 -6.42 -11.40
N ALA A 108 -8.66 -5.40 -12.05
CA ALA A 108 -9.31 -4.10 -12.25
C ALA A 108 -9.47 -3.76 -13.73
N ARG A 109 -10.50 -2.96 -14.06
CA ARG A 109 -10.74 -2.54 -15.45
C ARG A 109 -9.78 -1.43 -15.83
N GLU A 110 -8.74 -1.80 -16.60
CA GLU A 110 -7.78 -0.90 -17.25
C GLU A 110 -7.05 0.07 -16.32
N THR A 111 -7.06 -0.23 -15.01
CA THR A 111 -6.29 0.45 -13.96
C THR A 111 -5.47 -0.56 -13.17
N THR A 112 -4.54 -0.08 -12.36
CA THR A 112 -3.98 -0.87 -11.26
C THR A 112 -5.07 -1.27 -10.28
N LEU A 113 -4.93 -2.45 -9.67
CA LEU A 113 -5.89 -3.02 -8.71
C LEU A 113 -5.63 -2.53 -7.28
N GLY A 114 -4.37 -2.30 -6.94
CA GLY A 114 -3.92 -1.99 -5.59
C GLY A 114 -3.94 -3.22 -4.65
N ALA A 115 -3.74 -4.44 -5.20
CA ALA A 115 -3.53 -5.63 -4.38
C ALA A 115 -2.23 -5.53 -3.58
N ASP A 116 -1.24 -4.91 -4.17
CA ASP A 116 -0.04 -4.37 -3.55
C ASP A 116 -0.38 -2.99 -2.94
N ASN A 117 -0.36 -2.80 -1.64
CA ASN A 117 -0.37 -3.81 -0.57
C ASN A 117 -1.75 -3.90 0.10
N GLY A 118 -2.81 -3.73 -0.69
CA GLY A 118 -4.21 -3.83 -0.20
C GLY A 118 -4.55 -5.21 0.36
N MET A 119 -3.94 -6.29 -0.16
CA MET A 119 -4.16 -7.63 0.36
C MET A 119 -3.50 -7.83 1.73
N GLY A 120 -2.27 -7.35 1.91
CA GLY A 120 -1.59 -7.37 3.21
C GLY A 120 -2.35 -6.54 4.25
N THR A 121 -2.83 -5.36 3.84
CA THR A 121 -3.68 -4.51 4.69
C THR A 121 -4.98 -5.22 5.08
N ALA A 122 -5.69 -5.83 4.12
CA ALA A 122 -6.92 -6.57 4.38
C ALA A 122 -6.71 -7.78 5.30
N LEU A 123 -5.57 -8.49 5.14
CA LEU A 123 -5.19 -9.58 6.02
C LEU A 123 -4.98 -9.10 7.46
N ALA A 124 -4.23 -8.01 7.67
CA ALA A 124 -4.02 -7.42 8.99
C ALA A 124 -5.35 -6.96 9.62
N MET A 125 -6.24 -6.35 8.82
CA MET A 125 -7.59 -5.97 9.28
C MET A 125 -8.40 -7.20 9.71
N ALA A 126 -8.35 -8.29 8.95
CA ALA A 126 -9.06 -9.53 9.29
C ALA A 126 -8.56 -10.12 10.61
N VAL A 127 -7.24 -10.14 10.83
CA VAL A 127 -6.63 -10.59 12.09
C VAL A 127 -7.04 -9.70 13.27
N LEU A 128 -7.07 -8.39 13.07
CA LEU A 128 -7.52 -7.45 14.12
C LEU A 128 -8.99 -7.65 14.48
N ALA A 129 -9.85 -7.90 13.52
CA ALA A 129 -11.30 -8.05 13.73
C ALA A 129 -11.71 -9.44 14.23
N ASP A 130 -10.88 -10.47 14.02
CA ASP A 130 -11.23 -11.84 14.40
C ASP A 130 -11.03 -12.08 15.91
N ASN A 131 -12.12 -12.30 16.62
CA ASN A 131 -12.12 -12.60 18.05
C ASN A 131 -12.00 -14.10 18.36
N SER A 132 -11.95 -14.96 17.35
CA SER A 132 -11.81 -16.42 17.51
C SER A 132 -10.34 -16.87 17.58
N LEU A 133 -9.43 -16.06 17.08
CA LEU A 133 -8.00 -16.36 17.07
C LEU A 133 -7.41 -16.31 18.47
N ARG A 134 -6.58 -17.31 18.81
CA ARG A 134 -5.79 -17.31 20.03
C ARG A 134 -4.40 -16.75 19.73
N HIS A 135 -4.06 -15.60 20.33
CA HIS A 135 -2.83 -14.86 20.00
C HIS A 135 -2.22 -14.13 21.20
N GLY A 136 -0.91 -13.89 21.16
CA GLY A 136 -0.22 -12.91 22.00
C GLY A 136 -0.61 -11.47 21.62
N PRO A 137 0.03 -10.44 22.19
CA PRO A 137 -0.22 -9.07 21.77
C PRO A 137 0.10 -8.90 20.27
N ILE A 138 -0.76 -8.17 19.56
CA ILE A 138 -0.58 -7.87 18.13
C ILE A 138 -0.54 -6.36 17.94
N GLU A 139 0.35 -5.90 17.09
CA GLU A 139 0.35 -4.58 16.48
C GLU A 139 0.12 -4.74 14.97
N ALA A 140 -0.70 -3.87 14.39
CA ALA A 140 -0.78 -3.72 12.95
C ALA A 140 -0.33 -2.32 12.58
N LEU A 141 0.79 -2.23 11.88
CA LEU A 141 1.38 -1.00 11.37
C LEU A 141 1.00 -0.84 9.90
N PHE A 142 0.32 0.25 9.60
CA PHE A 142 -0.06 0.65 8.25
C PHE A 142 0.75 1.88 7.87
N THR A 143 1.73 1.70 7.00
CA THR A 143 2.59 2.80 6.54
C THR A 143 1.98 3.55 5.37
N ILE A 144 2.43 4.78 5.15
CA ILE A 144 2.04 5.62 4.03
C ILE A 144 3.18 5.74 3.03
N ASP A 145 2.84 6.08 1.77
CA ASP A 145 3.76 6.52 0.72
C ASP A 145 4.99 5.59 0.54
N GLU A 146 4.73 4.27 0.51
CA GLU A 146 5.76 3.26 0.25
C GLU A 146 6.30 3.40 -1.17
N GLU A 147 5.40 3.52 -2.14
CA GLU A 147 5.66 3.43 -3.59
C GLU A 147 6.49 4.59 -4.15
N GLN A 148 6.65 5.69 -3.41
CA GLN A 148 7.46 6.84 -3.82
C GLN A 148 8.72 7.06 -2.97
N GLY A 149 9.04 6.17 -2.06
CA GLY A 149 10.27 6.31 -1.29
C GLY A 149 10.19 5.87 0.16
N MET A 150 9.13 5.19 0.55
CA MET A 150 8.91 4.66 1.91
C MET A 150 8.91 5.75 2.99
N ASP A 151 8.33 6.92 2.71
CA ASP A 151 8.33 8.07 3.61
C ASP A 151 7.74 7.72 4.98
N GLY A 152 6.67 6.92 5.00
CA GLY A 152 6.08 6.43 6.23
C GLY A 152 7.05 5.59 7.05
N ALA A 153 7.76 4.65 6.42
CA ALA A 153 8.70 3.78 7.11
C ALA A 153 9.93 4.54 7.63
N PHE A 154 10.49 5.44 6.82
CA PHE A 154 11.64 6.28 7.26
C PHE A 154 11.26 7.29 8.34
N GLY A 155 9.99 7.72 8.38
CA GLY A 155 9.49 8.64 9.38
C GLY A 155 9.20 8.03 10.76
N LEU A 156 9.23 6.70 10.90
CA LEU A 156 8.96 6.02 12.15
C LEU A 156 9.94 6.45 13.25
N LYS A 157 9.38 6.79 14.41
CA LYS A 157 10.18 7.16 15.58
C LYS A 157 10.58 5.93 16.38
N PRO A 158 11.75 5.94 17.04
CA PRO A 158 12.13 4.90 18.00
C PRO A 158 11.02 4.67 19.04
N HIS A 159 10.81 3.42 19.41
CA HIS A 159 9.83 3.00 20.42
C HIS A 159 8.35 3.22 20.08
N PHE A 160 8.03 3.60 18.84
CA PHE A 160 6.63 3.64 18.38
C PHE A 160 6.04 2.22 18.33
N LEU A 161 6.81 1.25 17.85
CA LEU A 161 6.48 -0.16 17.87
C LEU A 161 6.96 -0.84 19.16
N LYS A 162 6.22 -1.86 19.61
CA LYS A 162 6.54 -2.71 20.75
C LYS A 162 6.80 -4.16 20.33
N GLY A 163 6.62 -4.48 19.05
CA GLY A 163 6.72 -5.83 18.53
C GLY A 163 8.13 -6.38 18.59
N ASP A 164 8.26 -7.63 19.04
CA ASP A 164 9.52 -8.40 19.00
C ASP A 164 9.74 -9.07 17.65
N ILE A 165 8.65 -9.27 16.90
CA ILE A 165 8.62 -9.95 15.60
C ILE A 165 7.85 -9.05 14.65
N LEU A 166 8.46 -8.72 13.51
CA LEU A 166 7.79 -7.98 12.44
C LEU A 166 7.56 -8.94 11.26
N LEU A 167 6.31 -9.02 10.83
CA LEU A 167 5.89 -9.71 9.62
C LEU A 167 5.45 -8.66 8.61
N ASN A 168 6.29 -8.40 7.61
CA ASN A 168 5.93 -7.58 6.47
C ASN A 168 5.06 -8.42 5.53
N CYS A 169 3.87 -7.90 5.20
CA CYS A 169 2.87 -8.57 4.38
C CYS A 169 2.92 -8.12 2.91
N ASP A 170 4.11 -7.74 2.43
CA ASP A 170 4.33 -7.10 1.13
C ASP A 170 5.11 -8.01 0.16
N SER A 171 5.08 -9.31 0.39
CA SER A 171 5.71 -10.28 -0.50
C SER A 171 4.73 -10.76 -1.56
N GLU A 172 5.13 -10.75 -2.81
CA GLU A 172 4.32 -11.15 -3.97
C GLU A 172 4.45 -12.63 -4.35
N LYS A 173 5.45 -13.34 -3.79
CA LYS A 173 5.72 -14.73 -4.16
C LYS A 173 5.12 -15.71 -3.16
N GLU A 174 4.17 -16.50 -3.63
CA GLU A 174 3.54 -17.55 -2.85
C GLU A 174 4.56 -18.61 -2.40
N GLY A 175 4.50 -18.97 -1.12
CA GLY A 175 5.33 -20.03 -0.54
C GLY A 175 6.79 -19.63 -0.28
N GLU A 176 7.18 -18.39 -0.52
CA GLU A 176 8.52 -17.89 -0.22
C GLU A 176 8.52 -16.97 1.00
N LEU A 177 9.53 -17.14 1.87
CA LEU A 177 9.79 -16.25 3.00
C LEU A 177 11.06 -15.45 2.74
N PHE A 178 10.93 -14.12 2.65
CA PHE A 178 12.06 -13.22 2.46
C PHE A 178 12.58 -12.69 3.80
N VAL A 179 13.89 -12.78 4.01
CA VAL A 179 14.58 -12.32 5.23
C VAL A 179 15.53 -11.15 4.94
N GLY A 180 15.36 -10.51 3.81
CA GLY A 180 16.12 -9.35 3.35
C GLY A 180 15.39 -8.63 2.23
N CYS A 181 15.91 -7.47 1.82
CA CYS A 181 15.35 -6.67 0.72
C CYS A 181 16.45 -6.19 -0.23
N ALA A 182 16.06 -5.81 -1.43
CA ALA A 182 16.90 -5.07 -2.34
C ALA A 182 17.09 -3.62 -1.86
N GLY A 183 18.20 -2.99 -2.24
CA GLY A 183 18.40 -1.57 -2.07
C GLY A 183 18.18 -0.83 -3.39
N GLY A 184 17.80 0.44 -3.32
CA GLY A 184 17.65 1.32 -4.47
C GLY A 184 18.42 2.62 -4.28
N ALA A 185 18.68 3.33 -5.37
CA ALA A 185 19.21 4.68 -5.36
C ALA A 185 18.55 5.50 -6.46
N ASN A 186 18.09 6.70 -6.10
CA ASN A 186 17.59 7.67 -7.05
C ASN A 186 18.75 8.60 -7.46
N VAL A 187 18.93 8.77 -8.77
CA VAL A 187 19.89 9.70 -9.33
C VAL A 187 19.13 10.82 -10.04
N ASN A 188 19.20 12.03 -9.48
CA ASN A 188 18.64 13.23 -10.10
C ASN A 188 19.75 13.94 -10.88
N VAL A 189 19.60 14.05 -12.19
CA VAL A 189 20.51 14.78 -13.06
C VAL A 189 19.85 16.07 -13.48
N SER A 190 20.45 17.19 -13.09
CA SER A 190 20.03 18.54 -13.50
C SER A 190 20.98 19.07 -14.56
N PHE A 191 20.41 19.45 -15.70
CA PHE A 191 21.15 20.10 -16.77
C PHE A 191 20.67 21.55 -16.91
N GLN A 192 21.60 22.48 -16.71
CA GLN A 192 21.30 23.91 -16.91
C GLN A 192 21.73 24.29 -18.32
N PHE A 193 20.82 24.90 -19.06
CA PHE A 193 21.09 25.43 -20.39
C PHE A 193 20.55 26.85 -20.51
N LYS A 194 21.09 27.60 -21.45
CA LYS A 194 20.59 28.91 -21.82
C LYS A 194 19.83 28.76 -23.13
N GLU A 195 18.59 29.16 -23.11
CA GLU A 195 17.82 29.24 -24.37
C GLU A 195 18.34 30.41 -25.21
N ASP A 196 18.55 30.16 -26.49
CA ASP A 196 18.90 31.16 -27.48
C ASP A 196 17.86 31.16 -28.60
N THR A 197 17.47 32.31 -29.04
CA THR A 197 16.48 32.48 -30.12
C THR A 197 17.14 32.39 -31.52
N TYR A 198 18.45 32.29 -31.56
CA TYR A 198 19.22 32.22 -32.79
C TYR A 198 19.90 30.85 -32.94
N ILE A 199 19.67 30.23 -34.09
CA ILE A 199 20.41 29.04 -34.50
C ILE A 199 21.51 29.46 -35.44
N PRO A 200 22.79 29.35 -35.05
CA PRO A 200 23.92 29.72 -35.92
C PRO A 200 23.87 28.91 -37.22
N GLU A 201 24.38 29.49 -38.29
CA GLU A 201 24.49 28.84 -39.58
C GLU A 201 25.42 27.63 -39.43
N GLY A 202 24.92 26.43 -39.80
CA GLY A 202 25.68 25.15 -39.65
C GLY A 202 25.30 24.30 -38.45
N ASP A 203 24.45 24.77 -37.55
CA ASP A 203 23.92 23.97 -36.47
C ASP A 203 22.79 23.04 -36.92
N VAL A 204 22.64 21.93 -36.22
CA VAL A 204 21.61 20.92 -36.52
C VAL A 204 20.72 20.76 -35.27
N ALA A 205 19.42 20.95 -35.48
CA ALA A 205 18.45 20.63 -34.43
C ALA A 205 18.27 19.12 -34.34
N VAL A 206 18.48 18.55 -33.15
CA VAL A 206 18.26 17.15 -32.88
C VAL A 206 17.16 16.96 -31.83
N LYS A 207 16.28 15.99 -32.07
CA LYS A 207 15.30 15.54 -31.09
C LYS A 207 15.70 14.14 -30.63
N VAL A 208 15.98 14.00 -29.36
CA VAL A 208 16.19 12.69 -28.76
C VAL A 208 14.85 12.21 -28.18
N SER A 209 14.40 11.04 -28.60
CA SER A 209 13.18 10.43 -28.11
C SER A 209 13.47 9.06 -27.55
N LEU A 210 13.06 8.80 -26.31
CA LEU A 210 13.11 7.50 -25.68
C LEU A 210 11.68 6.94 -25.63
N ALA A 211 11.44 5.84 -26.34
CA ALA A 211 10.12 5.26 -26.47
C ALA A 211 10.18 3.74 -26.57
N GLY A 212 9.05 3.07 -26.39
CA GLY A 212 8.96 1.61 -26.50
C GLY A 212 9.57 0.86 -25.31
N LEU A 213 9.86 1.54 -24.21
CA LEU A 213 10.28 0.89 -22.98
C LEU A 213 9.06 0.25 -22.30
N LYS A 214 9.32 -0.87 -21.60
CA LYS A 214 8.31 -1.51 -20.77
C LYS A 214 8.13 -0.67 -19.51
N GLY A 215 6.96 -0.10 -19.34
CA GLY A 215 6.54 0.52 -18.08
C GLY A 215 5.99 -0.53 -17.14
N GLY A 216 5.82 -0.17 -15.89
CA GLY A 216 5.22 -1.00 -14.86
C GLY A 216 5.95 -0.87 -13.53
N HIS A 217 5.46 -1.60 -12.55
CA HIS A 217 6.06 -1.72 -11.23
C HIS A 217 7.33 -2.57 -11.26
N SER A 218 8.24 -2.36 -10.32
CA SER A 218 9.50 -3.11 -10.21
C SER A 218 9.34 -4.51 -9.64
N GLY A 219 8.18 -4.79 -9.03
CA GLY A 219 7.80 -6.08 -8.47
C GLY A 219 7.20 -7.08 -9.45
#